data_a21d72ca8d1a8339d985afa55dbae228
#
_entry.id   a21d72ca8d1a8339d985afa55dbae228
#
_cell.length_a   1.000
_cell.length_b   1.000
_cell.length_c   1.000
_cell.angle_alpha   90.00
_cell.angle_beta   90.00
_cell.angle_gamma   90.00
#
_symmetry.space_group_name_H-M   'P 1'
#
loop_
_entity.id
_entity.type
_entity.pdbx_description
1 polymer ?
#
loop_
_entity_poly.entity_id
_entity_poly.type
_entity_poly.pdbx_seq_one_letter_code
_entity_poly.pdbx_strand_id
1 'polypeptide(L)'
;MNEVLANRASELLGGERKAVLLGNAAAHHAQATQLLAWANWIAENTGATVGYLTEAANTVGAQFAGAHPVNGGLNAAQMLSGGLKAAVLLNTEPVHDSAAGAQAATALAGAEMVVTLSPFKANMEFSDVLLPIAPFTETSGSFVNAEGRIQSFHAVVRPLGDTRPAWKVLRVLGNLVGAAGFDYETVEAVRAECLGNGDIAGLLDNGLTGLSVSVAATPVAGLERLAEVPLYALDPLVRQAPSLQATRDAREAGVARVHPDTLAALGLSEGTAVAVVNGRDVPVTLAGCRAIPEGVVRLAVSAAAGLSSDSIELKRG
;
A
#
# COMPACT_ATOMS: atom_id res chain seq x y z
N MET A 1 -11.10 23.98 12.92
CA MET A 1 -10.56 24.20 11.55
C MET A 1 -10.54 25.68 11.28
N ASN A 2 -9.49 26.16 10.62
CA ASN A 2 -9.37 27.58 10.32
C ASN A 2 -10.47 27.96 9.30
N GLU A 3 -11.24 29.02 9.57
CA GLU A 3 -12.29 29.56 8.69
C GLU A 3 -11.79 29.80 7.25
N VAL A 4 -10.51 30.13 7.08
CA VAL A 4 -9.84 30.30 5.79
C VAL A 4 -9.84 28.97 4.97
N LEU A 5 -9.55 27.82 5.62
CA LEU A 5 -9.55 26.50 4.92
C LEU A 5 -10.98 26.08 4.56
N ALA A 6 -11.96 26.37 5.40
CA ALA A 6 -13.36 26.09 5.10
C ALA A 6 -13.87 26.90 3.91
N ASN A 7 -13.54 28.19 3.87
CA ASN A 7 -13.91 29.08 2.75
C ASN A 7 -13.23 28.65 1.45
N ARG A 8 -11.94 28.28 1.51
CA ARG A 8 -11.21 27.78 0.34
C ARG A 8 -11.77 26.46 -0.20
N ALA A 9 -12.12 25.52 0.67
CA ALA A 9 -12.78 24.29 0.26
C ALA A 9 -14.13 24.56 -0.40
N SER A 10 -14.92 25.47 0.15
CA SER A 10 -16.23 25.88 -0.44
C SER A 10 -16.08 26.53 -1.80
N GLU A 11 -15.06 27.39 -2.01
CA GLU A 11 -14.75 27.98 -3.31
C GLU A 11 -14.39 26.94 -4.37
N LEU A 12 -13.54 25.97 -4.01
CA LEU A 12 -13.09 24.90 -4.91
C LEU A 12 -14.22 23.92 -5.25
N LEU A 13 -15.20 23.77 -4.38
CA LEU A 13 -16.33 22.84 -4.53
C LEU A 13 -17.63 23.56 -4.98
N GLY A 14 -17.52 24.56 -5.85
CA GLY A 14 -18.66 25.36 -6.33
C GLY A 14 -19.58 24.70 -7.37
N GLY A 15 -19.22 23.51 -7.89
CA GLY A 15 -20.01 22.79 -8.90
C GLY A 15 -21.26 22.11 -8.34
N GLU A 16 -22.18 21.67 -9.20
CA GLU A 16 -23.37 20.90 -8.81
C GLU A 16 -23.01 19.49 -8.30
N ARG A 17 -22.08 18.82 -8.99
CA ARG A 17 -21.53 17.52 -8.57
C ARG A 17 -20.16 17.72 -7.97
N LYS A 18 -20.02 17.37 -6.69
CA LYS A 18 -18.85 17.64 -5.89
C LYS A 18 -18.34 16.35 -5.28
N ALA A 19 -17.03 16.15 -5.25
CA ALA A 19 -16.42 15.01 -4.60
C ALA A 19 -15.11 15.41 -3.90
N VAL A 20 -14.85 14.78 -2.76
CA VAL A 20 -13.55 14.78 -2.09
C VAL A 20 -13.00 13.37 -2.21
N LEU A 21 -11.97 13.19 -3.02
CA LEU A 21 -11.38 11.88 -3.28
C LEU A 21 -10.02 11.78 -2.59
N LEU A 22 -9.88 10.78 -1.73
CA LEU A 22 -8.65 10.47 -1.01
C LEU A 22 -7.85 9.44 -1.83
N GLY A 23 -6.62 9.77 -2.17
CA GLY A 23 -5.69 8.87 -2.84
C GLY A 23 -4.65 8.27 -1.90
N ASN A 24 -3.64 7.60 -2.45
CA ASN A 24 -2.61 6.89 -1.69
C ASN A 24 -1.85 7.77 -0.70
N ALA A 25 -1.54 9.01 -1.06
CA ALA A 25 -0.86 9.94 -0.16
C ALA A 25 -1.67 10.20 1.12
N ALA A 26 -2.99 10.25 1.04
CA ALA A 26 -3.86 10.40 2.20
C ALA A 26 -4.03 9.08 2.97
N ALA A 27 -4.20 7.96 2.24
CA ALA A 27 -4.39 6.64 2.84
C ALA A 27 -3.15 6.14 3.61
N HIS A 28 -1.96 6.48 3.13
CA HIS A 28 -0.68 6.09 3.75
C HIS A 28 -0.11 7.16 4.69
N HIS A 29 -0.78 8.26 4.87
CA HIS A 29 -0.34 9.30 5.81
C HIS A 29 -0.49 8.82 7.25
N ALA A 30 0.44 9.20 8.14
CA ALA A 30 0.34 8.86 9.55
C ALA A 30 -0.93 9.37 10.21
N GLN A 31 -1.46 10.48 9.70
CA GLN A 31 -2.73 11.05 10.14
C GLN A 31 -3.89 10.71 9.19
N ALA A 32 -3.90 9.52 8.55
CA ALA A 32 -4.93 9.11 7.58
C ALA A 32 -6.35 9.23 8.15
N THR A 33 -6.56 8.81 9.39
CA THR A 33 -7.85 8.95 10.08
C THR A 33 -8.29 10.42 10.20
N GLN A 34 -7.36 11.33 10.47
CA GLN A 34 -7.64 12.75 10.56
C GLN A 34 -7.98 13.35 9.18
N LEU A 35 -7.27 12.93 8.13
CA LEU A 35 -7.55 13.34 6.76
C LEU A 35 -8.93 12.87 6.30
N LEU A 36 -9.31 11.63 6.65
CA LEU A 36 -10.65 11.12 6.39
C LEU A 36 -11.71 11.93 7.14
N ALA A 37 -11.45 12.27 8.41
CA ALA A 37 -12.36 13.11 9.19
C ALA A 37 -12.54 14.50 8.58
N TRP A 38 -11.48 15.11 8.08
CA TRP A 38 -11.57 16.39 7.35
C TRP A 38 -12.33 16.26 6.04
N ALA A 39 -12.12 15.19 5.28
CA ALA A 39 -12.85 14.94 4.04
C ALA A 39 -14.37 14.83 4.31
N ASN A 40 -14.77 14.10 5.34
CA ASN A 40 -16.17 14.01 5.76
C ASN A 40 -16.72 15.36 6.21
N TRP A 41 -15.96 16.11 7.02
CA TRP A 41 -16.37 17.45 7.44
C TRP A 41 -16.57 18.41 6.24
N ILE A 42 -15.67 18.38 5.24
CA ILE A 42 -15.81 19.16 4.01
C ILE A 42 -17.09 18.73 3.27
N ALA A 43 -17.32 17.42 3.15
CA ALA A 43 -18.49 16.88 2.48
C ALA A 43 -19.80 17.32 3.14
N GLU A 44 -19.91 17.24 4.45
CA GLU A 44 -21.06 17.67 5.24
C GLU A 44 -21.38 19.17 5.04
N ASN A 45 -20.33 20.01 4.96
CA ASN A 45 -20.50 21.46 4.82
C ASN A 45 -20.68 21.94 3.38
N THR A 46 -20.38 21.11 2.38
CA THR A 46 -20.45 21.50 0.96
C THR A 46 -21.43 20.68 0.13
N GLY A 47 -21.94 19.56 0.66
CA GLY A 47 -22.75 18.59 -0.07
C GLY A 47 -21.93 17.75 -1.04
N ALA A 48 -20.61 17.62 -0.83
CA ALA A 48 -19.75 16.75 -1.63
C ALA A 48 -19.87 15.28 -1.18
N THR A 49 -19.53 14.35 -2.07
CA THR A 49 -19.39 12.92 -1.75
C THR A 49 -17.94 12.64 -1.41
N VAL A 50 -17.69 11.86 -0.35
CA VAL A 50 -16.36 11.36 -0.01
C VAL A 50 -16.13 10.01 -0.68
N GLY A 51 -14.92 9.78 -1.17
CA GLY A 51 -14.52 8.50 -1.73
C GLY A 51 -13.02 8.26 -1.65
N TYR A 52 -12.63 7.00 -1.85
CA TYR A 52 -11.23 6.61 -1.98
C TYR A 52 -10.91 6.20 -3.42
N LEU A 53 -9.78 6.68 -3.92
CA LEU A 53 -9.09 6.08 -5.05
C LEU A 53 -8.16 5.02 -4.49
N THR A 54 -8.62 3.77 -4.49
CA THR A 54 -7.95 2.66 -3.83
C THR A 54 -6.61 2.35 -4.48
N GLU A 55 -5.64 1.91 -3.68
CA GLU A 55 -4.27 1.63 -4.10
C GLU A 55 -4.19 0.48 -5.11
N ALA A 56 -4.97 -0.58 -4.89
CA ALA A 56 -4.98 -1.77 -5.74
C ALA A 56 -6.37 -2.03 -6.32
N ALA A 57 -6.40 -2.74 -7.44
CA ALA A 57 -7.63 -3.07 -8.17
C ALA A 57 -8.62 -3.92 -7.34
N ASN A 58 -8.16 -4.60 -6.30
CA ASN A 58 -8.97 -5.48 -5.45
C ASN A 58 -8.92 -5.13 -3.97
N THR A 59 -8.59 -3.90 -3.59
CA THR A 59 -8.58 -3.49 -2.18
C THR A 59 -9.93 -3.73 -1.50
N VAL A 60 -11.03 -3.38 -2.15
CA VAL A 60 -12.39 -3.61 -1.64
C VAL A 60 -12.68 -5.11 -1.53
N GLY A 61 -12.34 -5.90 -2.55
CA GLY A 61 -12.53 -7.36 -2.52
C GLY A 61 -11.74 -8.05 -1.40
N ALA A 62 -10.53 -7.59 -1.12
CA ALA A 62 -9.72 -8.11 -0.02
C ALA A 62 -10.39 -7.85 1.35
N GLN A 63 -10.96 -6.67 1.55
CA GLN A 63 -11.70 -6.34 2.77
C GLN A 63 -12.93 -7.24 2.94
N PHE A 64 -13.74 -7.42 1.89
CA PHE A 64 -14.91 -8.31 1.93
C PHE A 64 -14.54 -9.79 2.09
N ALA A 65 -13.40 -10.22 1.55
CA ALA A 65 -12.88 -11.57 1.77
C ALA A 65 -12.29 -11.77 3.18
N GLY A 66 -12.32 -10.76 4.05
CA GLY A 66 -11.80 -10.85 5.40
C GLY A 66 -10.27 -10.83 5.49
N ALA A 67 -9.57 -10.31 4.48
CA ALA A 67 -8.11 -10.19 4.48
C ALA A 67 -7.63 -9.04 5.40
N HIS A 68 -8.12 -9.04 6.65
CA HIS A 68 -7.76 -8.08 7.69
C HIS A 68 -7.74 -8.78 9.06
N PRO A 69 -7.02 -8.24 10.05
CA PRO A 69 -6.95 -8.83 11.38
C PRO A 69 -8.33 -8.86 12.05
N VAL A 70 -8.68 -10.00 12.62
CA VAL A 70 -9.89 -10.21 13.41
C VAL A 70 -9.55 -10.91 14.74
N ASN A 71 -10.41 -10.79 15.74
CA ASN A 71 -10.30 -11.52 17.01
C ASN A 71 -8.91 -11.39 17.69
N GLY A 72 -8.33 -10.21 17.67
CA GLY A 72 -7.00 -9.96 18.26
C GLY A 72 -5.83 -10.38 17.38
N GLY A 73 -6.06 -10.72 16.12
CA GLY A 73 -5.01 -10.97 15.13
C GLY A 73 -4.13 -9.74 14.90
N LEU A 74 -2.87 -9.96 14.54
CA LEU A 74 -1.90 -8.91 14.29
C LEU A 74 -2.07 -8.33 12.88
N ASN A 75 -1.94 -7.02 12.73
CA ASN A 75 -1.81 -6.39 11.42
C ASN A 75 -0.36 -6.52 10.89
N ALA A 76 -0.14 -6.15 9.63
CA ALA A 76 1.17 -6.28 8.98
C ALA A 76 2.29 -5.56 9.75
N ALA A 77 2.05 -4.35 10.26
CA ALA A 77 3.05 -3.60 11.03
C ALA A 77 3.41 -4.33 12.32
N GLN A 78 2.43 -4.88 13.03
CA GLN A 78 2.64 -5.67 14.25
C GLN A 78 3.37 -6.98 13.96
N MET A 79 2.99 -7.70 12.89
CA MET A 79 3.69 -8.92 12.45
C MET A 79 5.15 -8.64 12.12
N LEU A 80 5.44 -7.55 11.41
CA LEU A 80 6.78 -7.17 10.98
C LEU A 80 7.58 -6.41 12.06
N SER A 81 7.02 -6.20 13.25
CA SER A 81 7.80 -5.76 14.41
C SER A 81 8.63 -6.88 15.07
N GLY A 82 8.43 -8.13 14.65
CA GLY A 82 9.15 -9.31 15.11
C GLY A 82 8.34 -10.20 16.05
N GLY A 83 8.94 -11.33 16.45
CA GLY A 83 8.35 -12.27 17.41
C GLY A 83 7.37 -13.28 16.80
N LEU A 84 7.27 -13.36 15.47
CA LEU A 84 6.51 -14.41 14.80
C LEU A 84 7.23 -15.77 14.97
N LYS A 85 6.47 -16.81 15.27
CA LYS A 85 6.96 -18.20 15.20
C LYS A 85 6.98 -18.71 13.77
N ALA A 86 5.92 -18.44 13.01
CA ALA A 86 5.85 -18.82 11.62
C ALA A 86 5.14 -17.74 10.78
N ALA A 87 5.49 -17.64 9.50
CA ALA A 87 4.87 -16.76 8.54
C ALA A 87 4.57 -17.51 7.24
N VAL A 88 3.39 -17.24 6.67
CA VAL A 88 3.02 -17.66 5.31
C VAL A 88 2.85 -16.41 4.46
N LEU A 89 3.70 -16.25 3.47
CA LEU A 89 3.72 -15.10 2.57
C LEU A 89 3.09 -15.50 1.22
N LEU A 90 1.93 -14.93 0.92
CA LEU A 90 1.21 -15.22 -0.31
C LEU A 90 1.39 -14.10 -1.33
N ASN A 91 2.18 -14.37 -2.37
CA ASN A 91 2.43 -13.46 -3.49
C ASN A 91 2.79 -12.03 -3.04
N THR A 92 3.59 -11.92 -1.99
CA THR A 92 4.06 -10.65 -1.42
C THR A 92 5.56 -10.69 -1.17
N GLU A 93 6.19 -9.54 -1.32
CA GLU A 93 7.60 -9.29 -1.00
C GLU A 93 7.66 -8.23 0.11
N PRO A 94 7.59 -8.61 1.42
CA PRO A 94 7.38 -7.66 2.52
C PRO A 94 8.39 -6.52 2.60
N VAL A 95 9.61 -6.71 2.09
CA VAL A 95 10.63 -5.65 1.98
C VAL A 95 10.18 -4.51 1.04
N HIS A 96 9.40 -4.84 0.01
CA HIS A 96 8.88 -3.89 -0.98
C HIS A 96 7.43 -3.49 -0.73
N ASP A 97 6.62 -4.43 -0.23
CA ASP A 97 5.17 -4.31 -0.12
C ASP A 97 4.69 -3.82 1.25
N SER A 98 5.60 -3.61 2.20
CA SER A 98 5.25 -3.14 3.54
C SER A 98 5.90 -1.80 3.91
N ALA A 99 5.29 -1.12 4.87
CA ALA A 99 5.86 0.10 5.45
C ALA A 99 7.18 -0.14 6.19
N ALA A 100 7.48 -1.38 6.59
CA ALA A 100 8.71 -1.74 7.30
C ALA A 100 9.96 -1.70 6.40
N GLY A 101 9.80 -1.80 5.07
CA GLY A 101 10.94 -1.82 4.16
C GLY A 101 11.94 -2.93 4.51
N ALA A 102 13.23 -2.64 4.51
CA ALA A 102 14.29 -3.61 4.82
C ALA A 102 14.19 -4.24 6.23
N GLN A 103 13.46 -3.61 7.17
CA GLN A 103 13.24 -4.20 8.50
C GLN A 103 12.40 -5.47 8.44
N ALA A 104 11.53 -5.60 7.42
CA ALA A 104 10.73 -6.79 7.22
C ALA A 104 11.58 -8.06 7.07
N ALA A 105 12.70 -7.98 6.34
CA ALA A 105 13.61 -9.11 6.19
C ALA A 105 14.20 -9.55 7.56
N THR A 106 14.62 -8.58 8.38
CA THR A 106 15.18 -8.87 9.71
C THR A 106 14.13 -9.51 10.64
N ALA A 107 12.89 -9.00 10.61
CA ALA A 107 11.81 -9.52 11.44
C ALA A 107 11.43 -10.96 11.03
N LEU A 108 11.37 -11.23 9.72
CA LEU A 108 11.02 -12.55 9.18
C LEU A 108 12.15 -13.56 9.35
N ALA A 109 13.42 -13.15 9.20
CA ALA A 109 14.57 -14.03 9.47
C ALA A 109 14.65 -14.50 10.94
N GLY A 110 13.98 -13.81 11.86
CA GLY A 110 13.85 -14.23 13.27
C GLY A 110 12.73 -15.24 13.53
N ALA A 111 11.90 -15.57 12.55
CA ALA A 111 10.85 -16.59 12.69
C ALA A 111 11.44 -18.01 12.61
N GLU A 112 10.77 -18.97 13.25
CA GLU A 112 11.19 -20.40 13.23
C GLU A 112 10.89 -21.05 11.86
N MET A 113 9.91 -20.52 11.10
CA MET A 113 9.51 -21.03 9.80
C MET A 113 8.90 -19.91 8.93
N VAL A 114 9.41 -19.73 7.73
CA VAL A 114 8.83 -18.82 6.72
C VAL A 114 8.55 -19.60 5.43
N VAL A 115 7.29 -19.66 5.06
CA VAL A 115 6.83 -20.25 3.79
C VAL A 115 6.42 -19.15 2.83
N THR A 116 7.07 -19.03 1.70
CA THR A 116 6.70 -18.10 0.63
C THR A 116 6.01 -18.84 -0.51
N LEU A 117 4.85 -18.34 -0.92
CA LEU A 117 4.14 -18.76 -2.13
C LEU A 117 4.29 -17.67 -3.18
N SER A 118 5.05 -17.92 -4.25
CA SER A 118 5.35 -16.89 -5.26
C SER A 118 5.53 -17.51 -6.64
N PRO A 119 5.19 -16.80 -7.74
CA PRO A 119 5.59 -17.18 -9.10
C PRO A 119 7.07 -16.89 -9.39
N PHE A 120 7.77 -16.18 -8.49
CA PHE A 120 9.17 -15.78 -8.62
C PHE A 120 10.01 -16.38 -7.47
N LYS A 121 11.33 -16.38 -7.64
CA LYS A 121 12.29 -16.67 -6.56
C LYS A 121 12.38 -15.45 -5.63
N ALA A 122 11.29 -15.14 -4.94
CA ALA A 122 11.20 -14.03 -4.00
C ALA A 122 11.51 -14.45 -2.58
N ASN A 123 11.92 -13.50 -1.73
CA ASN A 123 12.13 -13.67 -0.28
C ASN A 123 13.15 -14.78 0.10
N MET A 124 14.08 -15.09 -0.81
CA MET A 124 15.03 -16.23 -0.65
C MET A 124 15.99 -16.05 0.53
N GLU A 125 16.18 -14.83 1.00
CA GLU A 125 17.07 -14.50 2.10
C GLU A 125 16.55 -14.89 3.49
N PHE A 126 15.23 -15.10 3.61
CA PHE A 126 14.60 -15.45 4.89
C PHE A 126 13.54 -16.55 4.79
N SER A 127 13.28 -17.09 3.59
CA SER A 127 12.29 -18.17 3.43
C SER A 127 12.93 -19.54 3.59
N ASP A 128 12.34 -20.39 4.44
CA ASP A 128 12.73 -21.79 4.58
C ASP A 128 12.16 -22.65 3.45
N VAL A 129 10.96 -22.30 2.96
CA VAL A 129 10.27 -23.02 1.90
C VAL A 129 9.72 -22.02 0.88
N LEU A 130 9.97 -22.26 -0.41
CA LEU A 130 9.34 -21.56 -1.52
C LEU A 130 8.45 -22.52 -2.28
N LEU A 131 7.14 -22.26 -2.27
CA LEU A 131 6.14 -23.00 -3.04
C LEU A 131 5.80 -22.23 -4.31
N PRO A 132 6.01 -22.82 -5.49
CA PRO A 132 5.73 -22.14 -6.74
C PRO A 132 4.22 -22.05 -6.99
N ILE A 133 3.71 -20.83 -7.23
CA ILE A 133 2.32 -20.59 -7.61
C ILE A 133 2.23 -20.01 -9.03
N ALA A 134 1.07 -20.20 -9.64
CA ALA A 134 0.77 -19.64 -10.95
C ALA A 134 0.55 -18.11 -10.86
N PRO A 135 1.10 -17.29 -11.79
CA PRO A 135 0.81 -15.88 -11.88
C PRO A 135 -0.65 -15.63 -12.32
N PHE A 136 -1.11 -14.36 -12.28
CA PHE A 136 -2.49 -14.01 -12.60
C PHE A 136 -2.92 -14.38 -14.04
N THR A 137 -2.00 -14.46 -14.98
CA THR A 137 -2.26 -14.92 -16.36
C THR A 137 -2.58 -16.40 -16.46
N GLU A 138 -2.22 -17.17 -15.46
CA GLU A 138 -2.33 -18.64 -15.40
C GLU A 138 -3.34 -19.10 -14.32
N THR A 139 -4.07 -18.16 -13.72
CA THR A 139 -5.08 -18.43 -12.69
C THR A 139 -6.37 -17.66 -12.95
N SER A 140 -7.51 -18.25 -12.61
CA SER A 140 -8.79 -17.55 -12.59
C SER A 140 -8.98 -16.84 -11.24
N GLY A 141 -9.72 -15.74 -11.24
CA GLY A 141 -10.00 -14.99 -10.03
C GLY A 141 -11.14 -13.99 -10.19
N SER A 142 -11.35 -13.18 -9.15
CA SER A 142 -12.33 -12.11 -9.15
C SER A 142 -11.78 -10.90 -8.42
N PHE A 143 -12.09 -9.72 -8.93
CA PHE A 143 -11.80 -8.45 -8.30
C PHE A 143 -13.10 -7.74 -7.95
N VAL A 144 -13.07 -6.96 -6.86
CA VAL A 144 -14.12 -6.00 -6.52
C VAL A 144 -13.49 -4.62 -6.53
N ASN A 145 -13.98 -3.76 -7.41
CA ASN A 145 -13.46 -2.40 -7.55
C ASN A 145 -13.99 -1.46 -6.45
N ALA A 146 -13.54 -0.21 -6.48
CA ALA A 146 -13.94 0.82 -5.51
C ALA A 146 -15.44 1.17 -5.54
N GLU A 147 -16.17 0.80 -6.60
CA GLU A 147 -17.61 0.96 -6.72
C GLU A 147 -18.41 -0.28 -6.25
N GLY A 148 -17.73 -1.33 -5.76
CA GLY A 148 -18.36 -2.59 -5.34
C GLY A 148 -18.73 -3.52 -6.50
N ARG A 149 -18.23 -3.28 -7.71
CA ARG A 149 -18.49 -4.14 -8.87
C ARG A 149 -17.58 -5.34 -8.86
N ILE A 150 -18.18 -6.54 -8.83
CA ILE A 150 -17.46 -7.80 -8.96
C ILE A 150 -17.17 -8.08 -10.42
N GLN A 151 -15.91 -8.31 -10.75
CA GLN A 151 -15.45 -8.66 -12.09
C GLN A 151 -14.56 -9.91 -12.01
N SER A 152 -14.96 -10.97 -12.71
CA SER A 152 -14.22 -12.23 -12.76
C SER A 152 -13.38 -12.30 -14.05
N PHE A 153 -12.28 -13.01 -13.96
CA PHE A 153 -11.41 -13.31 -15.08
C PHE A 153 -11.00 -14.78 -15.09
N HIS A 154 -10.61 -15.27 -16.26
CA HIS A 154 -10.16 -16.65 -16.45
C HIS A 154 -8.65 -16.67 -16.77
N ALA A 155 -8.01 -17.79 -16.46
CA ALA A 155 -6.65 -18.03 -16.90
C ALA A 155 -6.58 -17.98 -18.42
N VAL A 156 -5.57 -17.28 -18.96
CA VAL A 156 -5.33 -17.16 -20.41
C VAL A 156 -4.58 -18.40 -20.92
N VAL A 157 -3.67 -18.92 -20.10
CA VAL A 157 -2.86 -20.09 -20.40
C VAL A 157 -2.84 -21.04 -19.20
N ARG A 158 -2.41 -22.28 -19.43
CA ARG A 158 -2.25 -23.26 -18.35
C ARG A 158 -1.04 -22.91 -17.49
N PRO A 159 -1.07 -23.25 -16.17
CA PRO A 159 0.08 -23.10 -15.30
C PRO A 159 1.32 -23.79 -15.84
N LEU A 160 2.47 -23.11 -15.75
CA LEU A 160 3.75 -23.61 -16.24
C LEU A 160 4.28 -24.72 -15.32
N GLY A 161 4.62 -25.87 -15.89
CA GLY A 161 5.21 -26.99 -15.15
C GLY A 161 4.35 -27.46 -13.99
N ASP A 162 4.96 -27.54 -12.81
CA ASP A 162 4.28 -28.00 -11.57
C ASP A 162 3.60 -26.89 -10.77
N THR A 163 3.61 -25.65 -11.26
CA THR A 163 2.90 -24.54 -10.61
C THR A 163 1.40 -24.76 -10.56
N ARG A 164 0.76 -24.22 -9.54
CA ARG A 164 -0.70 -24.30 -9.36
C ARG A 164 -1.25 -22.94 -8.94
N PRO A 165 -2.51 -22.62 -9.23
CA PRO A 165 -3.18 -21.46 -8.64
C PRO A 165 -3.03 -21.45 -7.12
N ALA A 166 -2.73 -20.30 -6.55
CA ALA A 166 -2.41 -20.16 -5.13
C ALA A 166 -3.52 -20.73 -4.21
N TRP A 167 -4.78 -20.51 -4.56
CA TRP A 167 -5.91 -21.06 -3.77
C TRP A 167 -5.90 -22.59 -3.69
N LYS A 168 -5.43 -23.28 -4.74
CA LYS A 168 -5.30 -24.76 -4.74
C LYS A 168 -4.14 -25.21 -3.82
N VAL A 169 -3.05 -24.46 -3.78
CA VAL A 169 -1.94 -24.74 -2.87
C VAL A 169 -2.39 -24.54 -1.42
N LEU A 170 -3.08 -23.41 -1.13
CA LEU A 170 -3.64 -23.15 0.20
C LEU A 170 -4.67 -24.18 0.63
N ARG A 171 -5.55 -24.62 -0.29
CA ARG A 171 -6.49 -25.71 -0.02
C ARG A 171 -5.79 -26.98 0.44
N VAL A 172 -4.75 -27.40 -0.28
CA VAL A 172 -3.97 -28.60 0.08
C VAL A 172 -3.28 -28.42 1.42
N LEU A 173 -2.66 -27.27 1.65
CA LEU A 173 -2.05 -26.93 2.94
C LEU A 173 -3.06 -26.99 4.09
N GLY A 174 -4.23 -26.37 3.92
CA GLY A 174 -5.30 -26.40 4.92
C GLY A 174 -5.72 -27.83 5.28
N ASN A 175 -5.93 -28.69 4.28
CA ASN A 175 -6.25 -30.10 4.50
C ASN A 175 -5.12 -30.87 5.19
N LEU A 176 -3.86 -30.63 4.83
CA LEU A 176 -2.71 -31.28 5.44
C LEU A 176 -2.52 -30.92 6.93
N VAL A 177 -2.88 -29.70 7.34
CA VAL A 177 -2.85 -29.28 8.74
C VAL A 177 -4.16 -29.58 9.49
N GLY A 178 -5.13 -30.23 8.83
CA GLY A 178 -6.41 -30.62 9.44
C GLY A 178 -7.37 -29.43 9.67
N ALA A 179 -7.21 -28.31 8.96
CA ALA A 179 -8.10 -27.17 9.04
C ALA A 179 -9.44 -27.48 8.34
N ALA A 180 -10.55 -27.08 8.95
CA ALA A 180 -11.87 -27.22 8.36
C ALA A 180 -12.13 -26.15 7.28
N GLY A 181 -13.00 -26.42 6.29
CA GLY A 181 -13.41 -25.45 5.28
C GLY A 181 -12.46 -25.29 4.09
N PHE A 182 -11.63 -26.30 3.80
CA PHE A 182 -10.69 -26.30 2.66
C PHE A 182 -11.04 -27.30 1.56
N ASP A 183 -12.34 -27.62 1.37
CA ASP A 183 -12.81 -28.66 0.41
C ASP A 183 -13.32 -28.06 -0.91
N TYR A 184 -12.83 -26.87 -1.29
CA TYR A 184 -13.25 -26.25 -2.55
C TYR A 184 -12.71 -26.98 -3.77
N GLU A 185 -13.56 -27.15 -4.79
CA GLU A 185 -13.15 -27.73 -6.06
C GLU A 185 -12.99 -26.68 -7.16
N THR A 186 -13.67 -25.53 -7.04
CA THR A 186 -13.67 -24.47 -8.05
C THR A 186 -13.42 -23.11 -7.45
N VAL A 187 -12.92 -22.17 -8.28
CA VAL A 187 -12.71 -20.77 -7.87
C VAL A 187 -14.05 -20.06 -7.64
N GLU A 188 -15.11 -20.50 -8.32
CA GLU A 188 -16.47 -19.99 -8.14
C GLU A 188 -17.03 -20.32 -6.76
N ALA A 189 -16.72 -21.52 -6.23
CA ALA A 189 -17.10 -21.91 -4.87
C ALA A 189 -16.39 -21.02 -3.84
N VAL A 190 -15.09 -20.78 -4.00
CA VAL A 190 -14.32 -19.85 -3.14
C VAL A 190 -14.92 -18.45 -3.20
N ARG A 191 -15.19 -17.93 -4.40
CA ARG A 191 -15.82 -16.61 -4.57
C ARG A 191 -17.17 -16.52 -3.89
N ALA A 192 -18.03 -17.53 -4.06
CA ALA A 192 -19.37 -17.53 -3.48
C ALA A 192 -19.33 -17.50 -1.95
N GLU A 193 -18.36 -18.15 -1.33
CA GLU A 193 -18.17 -18.07 0.12
C GLU A 193 -17.63 -16.71 0.56
N CYS A 194 -16.61 -16.19 -0.12
CA CYS A 194 -15.99 -14.91 0.26
C CYS A 194 -16.90 -13.69 0.07
N LEU A 195 -17.67 -13.66 -1.02
CA LEU A 195 -18.43 -12.47 -1.43
C LEU A 195 -19.95 -12.66 -1.32
N GLY A 196 -20.41 -13.90 -1.13
CA GLY A 196 -21.85 -14.21 -1.14
C GLY A 196 -22.50 -13.86 -2.49
N ASN A 197 -23.82 -13.70 -2.46
CA ASN A 197 -24.65 -13.25 -3.60
C ASN A 197 -25.18 -11.82 -3.38
N GLY A 198 -24.59 -11.06 -2.44
CA GLY A 198 -25.07 -9.75 -2.02
C GLY A 198 -24.68 -8.61 -2.94
N ASP A 199 -25.38 -7.49 -2.80
CA ASP A 199 -25.02 -6.21 -3.40
C ASP A 199 -23.88 -5.58 -2.60
N ILE A 200 -22.64 -5.78 -3.05
CA ILE A 200 -21.45 -5.20 -2.42
C ILE A 200 -21.49 -3.67 -2.48
N ALA A 201 -21.99 -3.10 -3.57
CA ALA A 201 -22.07 -1.65 -3.71
C ALA A 201 -22.94 -1.02 -2.61
N GLY A 202 -24.03 -1.67 -2.24
CA GLY A 202 -24.91 -1.23 -1.15
C GLY A 202 -24.30 -1.35 0.26
N LEU A 203 -23.20 -2.10 0.40
CA LEU A 203 -22.47 -2.27 1.66
C LEU A 203 -21.28 -1.29 1.81
N LEU A 204 -20.94 -0.55 0.75
CA LEU A 204 -19.85 0.43 0.81
C LEU A 204 -20.27 1.65 1.63
N ASP A 205 -19.43 2.00 2.59
CA ASP A 205 -19.61 3.20 3.41
C ASP A 205 -18.28 3.91 3.63
N ASN A 206 -18.21 5.20 3.31
CA ASN A 206 -17.08 6.07 3.57
C ASN A 206 -17.34 7.02 4.76
N GLY A 207 -18.47 6.86 5.44
CA GLY A 207 -18.83 7.62 6.62
C GLY A 207 -17.96 7.27 7.82
N LEU A 208 -17.81 8.23 8.72
CA LEU A 208 -17.15 8.04 9.99
C LEU A 208 -18.20 7.88 11.09
N THR A 209 -18.21 6.71 11.73
CA THR A 209 -19.00 6.50 12.94
C THR A 209 -18.08 6.44 14.16
N GLY A 210 -18.37 7.26 15.18
CA GLY A 210 -17.68 7.21 16.48
C GLY A 210 -16.28 7.83 16.51
N LEU A 211 -15.83 8.55 15.47
CA LEU A 211 -14.58 9.30 15.46
C LEU A 211 -14.86 10.79 15.72
N SER A 212 -14.27 11.34 16.77
CA SER A 212 -14.24 12.78 16.99
C SER A 212 -13.10 13.39 16.20
N VAL A 213 -13.39 14.46 15.44
CA VAL A 213 -12.36 15.21 14.71
C VAL A 213 -11.56 16.05 15.69
N SER A 214 -10.30 15.73 15.92
CA SER A 214 -9.35 16.66 16.53
C SER A 214 -8.83 17.58 15.44
N VAL A 215 -8.96 18.90 15.62
CA VAL A 215 -8.53 19.91 14.62
C VAL A 215 -7.06 20.26 14.75
N ALA A 216 -6.36 19.74 15.75
CA ALA A 216 -4.95 20.03 15.96
C ALA A 216 -4.09 19.18 15.02
N ALA A 217 -3.59 19.79 13.94
CA ALA A 217 -2.47 19.21 13.21
C ALA A 217 -1.26 19.15 14.17
N THR A 218 -0.71 17.96 14.38
CA THR A 218 0.57 17.83 15.08
C THR A 218 1.66 18.33 14.15
N PRO A 219 2.42 19.40 14.49
CA PRO A 219 3.50 19.85 13.64
C PRO A 219 4.53 18.74 13.46
N VAL A 220 4.90 18.45 12.23
CA VAL A 220 5.99 17.54 11.92
C VAL A 220 7.30 18.26 12.20
N ALA A 221 8.17 17.67 13.00
CA ALA A 221 9.50 18.22 13.25
C ALA A 221 10.40 17.91 12.03
N GLY A 222 11.02 18.96 11.44
CA GLY A 222 11.85 18.84 10.24
C GLY A 222 11.06 18.99 8.94
N LEU A 223 11.50 18.32 7.88
CA LEU A 223 10.82 18.31 6.60
C LEU A 223 9.73 17.23 6.60
N GLU A 224 8.55 17.57 6.13
CA GLU A 224 7.47 16.61 5.93
C GLU A 224 7.78 15.73 4.71
N ARG A 225 7.62 14.42 4.82
CA ARG A 225 7.80 13.50 3.70
C ARG A 225 6.48 13.23 3.00
N LEU A 226 6.38 13.56 1.73
CA LEU A 226 5.36 13.04 0.84
C LEU A 226 5.87 11.72 0.23
N ALA A 227 5.44 10.60 0.81
CA ALA A 227 5.76 9.27 0.31
C ALA A 227 4.74 8.85 -0.76
N GLU A 228 5.23 8.27 -1.84
CA GLU A 228 4.38 7.65 -2.88
C GLU A 228 4.96 6.30 -3.26
N VAL A 229 4.11 5.35 -3.66
CA VAL A 229 4.55 4.08 -4.21
C VAL A 229 4.77 4.25 -5.71
N PRO A 230 6.01 4.05 -6.23
CA PRO A 230 6.28 4.20 -7.65
C PRO A 230 5.52 3.17 -8.48
N LEU A 231 4.99 3.57 -9.63
CA LEU A 231 4.19 2.72 -10.51
C LEU A 231 4.88 1.38 -10.84
N TYR A 232 6.19 1.41 -11.10
CA TYR A 232 6.97 0.22 -11.44
C TYR A 232 7.60 -0.50 -10.24
N ALA A 233 7.18 -0.14 -9.02
CA ALA A 233 7.52 -0.85 -7.78
C ALA A 233 6.30 -1.49 -7.09
N LEU A 234 5.09 -1.37 -7.68
CA LEU A 234 3.81 -1.77 -7.06
C LEU A 234 3.68 -3.27 -6.80
N ASP A 235 4.19 -4.11 -7.69
CA ASP A 235 4.04 -5.55 -7.55
C ASP A 235 5.27 -6.34 -8.07
N PRO A 236 5.40 -7.62 -7.69
CA PRO A 236 6.52 -8.45 -8.11
C PRO A 236 6.68 -8.57 -9.62
N LEU A 237 5.57 -8.58 -10.38
CA LEU A 237 5.61 -8.74 -11.83
C LEU A 237 6.31 -7.57 -12.51
N VAL A 238 5.92 -6.33 -12.15
CA VAL A 238 6.55 -5.13 -12.71
C VAL A 238 7.97 -4.94 -12.19
N ARG A 239 8.25 -5.29 -10.94
CA ARG A 239 9.62 -5.26 -10.38
C ARG A 239 10.57 -6.21 -11.10
N GLN A 240 10.09 -7.37 -11.55
CA GLN A 240 10.88 -8.38 -12.27
C GLN A 240 10.96 -8.12 -13.78
N ALA A 241 10.39 -7.05 -14.31
CA ALA A 241 10.42 -6.71 -15.72
C ALA A 241 11.55 -5.70 -16.05
N PRO A 242 12.74 -6.12 -16.55
CA PRO A 242 13.88 -5.23 -16.76
C PRO A 242 13.58 -4.04 -17.69
N SER A 243 12.72 -4.25 -18.69
CA SER A 243 12.31 -3.20 -19.62
C SER A 243 11.51 -2.09 -18.93
N LEU A 244 10.67 -2.42 -17.95
CA LEU A 244 9.92 -1.45 -17.17
C LEU A 244 10.84 -0.70 -16.18
N GLN A 245 11.79 -1.38 -15.57
CA GLN A 245 12.79 -0.79 -14.69
C GLN A 245 13.76 0.16 -15.43
N ALA A 246 13.91 -0.01 -16.75
CA ALA A 246 14.71 0.89 -17.58
C ALA A 246 13.97 2.16 -18.03
N THR A 247 12.69 2.32 -17.71
CA THR A 247 11.92 3.51 -18.05
C THR A 247 12.38 4.75 -17.28
N ARG A 248 12.04 5.94 -17.79
CA ARG A 248 12.32 7.20 -17.10
C ARG A 248 11.65 7.24 -15.72
N ASP A 249 10.38 6.86 -15.64
CA ASP A 249 9.60 6.93 -14.39
C ASP A 249 10.17 6.02 -13.30
N ALA A 250 10.63 4.81 -13.67
CA ALA A 250 11.29 3.91 -12.72
C ALA A 250 12.59 4.52 -12.17
N ARG A 251 13.39 5.15 -13.04
CA ARG A 251 14.64 5.82 -12.61
C ARG A 251 14.40 7.06 -11.75
N GLU A 252 13.32 7.81 -12.02
CA GLU A 252 12.96 9.00 -11.24
C GLU A 252 12.43 8.67 -9.83
N ALA A 253 12.08 7.41 -9.56
CA ALA A 253 11.63 6.98 -8.23
C ALA A 253 12.69 7.21 -7.13
N GLY A 254 13.98 7.21 -7.48
CA GLY A 254 15.09 7.51 -6.56
C GLY A 254 15.40 9.00 -6.37
N VAL A 255 14.62 9.91 -6.99
CA VAL A 255 14.85 11.34 -6.93
C VAL A 255 14.00 11.97 -5.82
N ALA A 256 14.64 12.60 -4.85
CA ALA A 256 13.99 13.42 -3.84
C ALA A 256 13.71 14.82 -4.40
N ARG A 257 12.42 15.15 -4.58
CA ARG A 257 12.00 16.46 -5.09
C ARG A 257 11.70 17.42 -3.93
N VAL A 258 12.25 18.62 -3.99
CA VAL A 258 12.18 19.61 -2.91
C VAL A 258 11.97 21.00 -3.52
N HIS A 259 11.26 21.89 -2.83
CA HIS A 259 11.15 23.27 -3.28
C HIS A 259 12.53 23.94 -3.30
N PRO A 260 12.90 24.73 -4.35
CA PRO A 260 14.21 25.36 -4.43
C PRO A 260 14.55 26.23 -3.22
N ASP A 261 13.58 26.95 -2.66
CA ASP A 261 13.80 27.81 -1.50
C ASP A 261 14.07 26.99 -0.22
N THR A 262 13.46 25.80 -0.11
CA THR A 262 13.78 24.85 0.97
C THR A 262 15.22 24.31 0.83
N LEU A 263 15.67 23.99 -0.39
CA LEU A 263 17.06 23.58 -0.62
C LEU A 263 18.03 24.70 -0.23
N ALA A 264 17.75 25.94 -0.63
CA ALA A 264 18.56 27.11 -0.29
C ALA A 264 18.60 27.32 1.24
N ALA A 265 17.49 27.26 1.93
CA ALA A 265 17.41 27.41 3.39
C ALA A 265 18.22 26.32 4.14
N LEU A 266 18.33 25.11 3.58
CA LEU A 266 19.13 24.02 4.13
C LEU A 266 20.61 24.08 3.70
N GLY A 267 21.00 25.02 2.84
CA GLY A 267 22.35 25.10 2.27
C GLY A 267 22.70 23.92 1.37
N LEU A 268 21.68 23.28 0.77
CA LEU A 268 21.80 22.15 -0.16
C LEU A 268 21.61 22.62 -1.60
N SER A 269 22.15 21.85 -2.54
CA SER A 269 22.00 22.04 -3.97
C SER A 269 21.49 20.75 -4.62
N GLU A 270 20.99 20.85 -5.86
CA GLU A 270 20.63 19.66 -6.65
C GLU A 270 21.83 18.73 -6.83
N GLY A 271 21.59 17.44 -6.88
CA GLY A 271 22.60 16.41 -7.02
C GLY A 271 22.58 15.38 -5.90
N THR A 272 23.72 14.72 -5.69
CA THR A 272 23.85 13.64 -4.69
C THR A 272 23.71 14.17 -3.26
N ALA A 273 22.92 13.50 -2.47
CA ALA A 273 22.66 13.79 -1.07
C ALA A 273 22.28 12.53 -0.28
N VAL A 274 22.08 12.69 1.01
CA VAL A 274 21.58 11.65 1.89
C VAL A 274 20.27 12.11 2.53
N ALA A 275 19.27 11.29 2.43
CA ALA A 275 18.03 11.44 3.19
C ALA A 275 18.10 10.55 4.43
N VAL A 276 17.82 11.08 5.61
CA VAL A 276 17.70 10.31 6.84
C VAL A 276 16.23 9.95 7.04
N VAL A 277 15.92 8.67 6.87
CA VAL A 277 14.56 8.14 6.97
C VAL A 277 14.55 7.11 8.12
N ASN A 278 13.76 7.35 9.14
CA ASN A 278 13.72 6.47 10.34
C ASN A 278 15.12 6.22 10.96
N GLY A 279 15.96 7.25 10.99
CA GLY A 279 17.34 7.15 11.53
C GLY A 279 18.32 6.39 10.62
N ARG A 280 17.94 6.07 9.38
CA ARG A 280 18.80 5.40 8.39
C ARG A 280 19.18 6.37 7.27
N ASP A 281 20.41 6.29 6.86
CA ASP A 281 20.92 7.05 5.72
C ASP A 281 20.52 6.37 4.41
N VAL A 282 19.80 7.08 3.57
CA VAL A 282 19.34 6.65 2.25
C VAL A 282 19.96 7.55 1.20
N PRO A 283 20.83 7.06 0.31
CA PRO A 283 21.35 7.84 -0.80
C PRO A 283 20.22 8.29 -1.73
N VAL A 284 20.19 9.57 -2.06
CA VAL A 284 19.18 10.17 -2.94
C VAL A 284 19.81 11.15 -3.91
N THR A 285 19.10 11.46 -4.99
CA THR A 285 19.41 12.60 -5.86
C THR A 285 18.39 13.69 -5.58
N LEU A 286 18.85 14.87 -5.19
CA LEU A 286 18.00 16.04 -5.00
C LEU A 286 17.70 16.72 -6.34
N ALA A 287 16.44 17.07 -6.54
CA ALA A 287 15.99 17.90 -7.66
C ALA A 287 15.00 18.97 -7.19
N GLY A 288 15.22 20.19 -7.66
CA GLY A 288 14.33 21.32 -7.37
C GLY A 288 12.98 21.15 -8.09
N CYS A 289 11.88 21.40 -7.37
CA CYS A 289 10.54 21.34 -7.93
C CYS A 289 9.64 22.38 -7.25
N ARG A 290 9.26 23.43 -7.98
CA ARG A 290 8.38 24.49 -7.47
C ARG A 290 6.93 24.04 -7.20
N ALA A 291 6.54 22.86 -7.68
CA ALA A 291 5.22 22.28 -7.40
C ALA A 291 5.15 21.59 -6.02
N ILE A 292 6.29 21.35 -5.38
CA ILE A 292 6.35 20.83 -4.01
C ILE A 292 6.28 22.03 -3.06
N PRO A 293 5.42 22.01 -2.02
CA PRO A 293 5.41 23.06 -1.00
C PRO A 293 6.75 23.20 -0.27
N GLU A 294 7.03 24.39 0.25
CA GLU A 294 8.17 24.59 1.14
C GLU A 294 8.03 23.74 2.40
N GLY A 295 9.15 23.20 2.89
CA GLY A 295 9.16 22.29 4.05
C GLY A 295 8.76 20.85 3.74
N VAL A 296 8.42 20.52 2.49
CA VAL A 296 8.03 19.18 2.05
C VAL A 296 9.10 18.56 1.14
N VAL A 297 9.32 17.24 1.30
CA VAL A 297 10.16 16.41 0.42
C VAL A 297 9.31 15.29 -0.16
N ARG A 298 9.16 15.26 -1.48
CA ARG A 298 8.61 14.11 -2.17
C ARG A 298 9.70 13.08 -2.40
N LEU A 299 9.68 12.00 -1.64
CA LEU A 299 10.58 10.86 -1.79
C LEU A 299 9.78 9.56 -1.84
N ALA A 300 9.88 8.87 -2.96
CA ALA A 300 9.18 7.62 -3.18
C ALA A 300 9.55 6.53 -2.16
N VAL A 301 8.63 5.60 -1.98
CA VAL A 301 8.84 4.39 -1.18
C VAL A 301 9.84 3.47 -1.90
N SER A 302 10.76 2.92 -1.14
CA SER A 302 11.72 1.92 -1.63
C SER A 302 12.06 0.96 -0.49
N ALA A 303 12.76 -0.13 -0.80
CA ALA A 303 13.26 -1.06 0.21
C ALA A 303 14.11 -0.35 1.29
N ALA A 304 14.88 0.67 0.91
CA ALA A 304 15.69 1.45 1.85
C ALA A 304 14.85 2.51 2.61
N ALA A 305 13.91 3.17 1.93
CA ALA A 305 13.19 4.31 2.46
C ALA A 305 11.86 3.97 3.16
N GLY A 306 11.29 2.77 2.98
CA GLY A 306 10.03 2.37 3.60
C GLY A 306 8.89 3.40 3.47
N LEU A 307 7.74 3.14 4.06
CA LEU A 307 6.60 4.07 4.11
C LEU A 307 6.51 4.86 5.43
N SER A 308 7.08 4.37 6.50
CA SER A 308 6.73 4.69 7.89
C SER A 308 7.31 5.98 8.45
N SER A 309 7.74 6.94 7.62
CA SER A 309 8.32 8.19 8.12
C SER A 309 7.54 9.40 7.63
N ASP A 310 6.98 10.16 8.58
CA ASP A 310 6.30 11.43 8.32
C ASP A 310 7.28 12.59 8.18
N SER A 311 8.49 12.44 8.73
CA SER A 311 9.55 13.41 8.68
C SER A 311 10.82 12.84 8.07
N ILE A 312 11.58 13.71 7.44
CA ILE A 312 12.84 13.39 6.78
C ILE A 312 13.85 14.51 7.03
N GLU A 313 15.10 14.15 7.20
CA GLU A 313 16.21 15.07 7.23
C GLU A 313 17.04 14.89 5.95
N LEU A 314 17.49 15.99 5.36
CA LEU A 314 18.37 15.97 4.20
C LEU A 314 19.76 16.45 4.60
N LYS A 315 20.80 15.73 4.17
CA LYS A 315 22.20 16.01 4.43
C LYS A 315 22.99 16.02 3.12
N ARG A 316 24.14 16.71 3.13
CA ARG A 316 25.13 16.58 2.04
C ARG A 316 25.61 15.13 1.98
N GLY A 317 25.70 14.57 0.77
CA GLY A 317 26.26 13.26 0.51
C GLY A 317 27.78 13.26 0.48
#